data_d9af9eaaa3a5d0284012676b0ee8dd6f
#
_entry.id   d9af9eaaa3a5d0284012676b0ee8dd6f
#
_cell.length_a   1.000
_cell.length_b   1.000
_cell.length_c   1.000
_cell.angle_alpha   90.00
_cell.angle_beta   90.00
_cell.angle_gamma   90.00
#
_symmetry.space_group_name_H-M   'P 1'
#
loop_
_entity.id
_entity.type
_entity.pdbx_description
1 polymer ?
#
loop_
_entity_poly.entity_id
_entity_poly.type
_entity_poly.pdbx_seq_one_letter_code
_entity_poly.pdbx_strand_id
1 'polypeptide(L)'
;WCNILANWDPYANTGNIQVAVANEDKGTTSTLVGHLDAGQQTVNQLKKNHQLGWRFVPKQQAIEGVESGKYYAAIVLPEDFSSRLIGTVTGKGDRPSITYYINEKLNAIAPKITDTGATTIDEQINTTFVSSVADAVAKEVKEAAGETTGSVKSAQSDVINDLTDTINQLETVQQQLRDTRSTLDKALTTIDSAKQSNIALASEITNSLDTVGKASDLLSETRTQTERFS
;
A
#
# COMPACT_ATOMS: atom_id res chain seq x y z
N TRP A 1 -1.45 -32.09 18.36
CA TRP A 1 -1.75 -31.71 16.94
C TRP A 1 -2.77 -30.56 16.82
N CYS A 2 -3.62 -30.34 17.82
CA CYS A 2 -4.64 -29.29 17.78
C CYS A 2 -4.11 -27.86 18.09
N ASN A 3 -2.88 -27.71 18.60
CA ASN A 3 -2.41 -26.38 19.05
C ASN A 3 -1.67 -25.58 17.97
N ILE A 4 -1.39 -26.18 16.82
CA ILE A 4 -0.68 -25.53 15.70
C ILE A 4 -1.65 -24.76 14.80
N LEU A 5 -2.91 -25.20 14.70
CA LEU A 5 -3.91 -24.56 13.84
C LEU A 5 -4.56 -23.31 14.46
N ALA A 6 -4.54 -23.16 15.80
CA ALA A 6 -5.12 -22.01 16.47
C ALA A 6 -4.25 -20.74 16.47
N ASN A 7 -2.96 -20.87 16.07
CA ASN A 7 -2.01 -19.76 16.14
C ASN A 7 -1.33 -19.46 14.79
N TRP A 8 -1.85 -20.00 13.69
CA TRP A 8 -1.31 -19.80 12.36
C TRP A 8 -2.12 -18.73 11.60
N ASP A 9 -2.17 -17.52 12.12
CA ASP A 9 -2.42 -16.36 11.30
C ASP A 9 -1.14 -15.50 11.27
N PRO A 10 -0.25 -15.70 10.28
CA PRO A 10 0.96 -14.89 10.14
C PRO A 10 0.62 -13.42 9.82
N TYR A 11 -0.64 -13.11 9.57
CA TYR A 11 -1.12 -11.77 9.24
C TYR A 11 -1.81 -11.06 10.40
N ALA A 12 -2.19 -11.78 11.48
CA ALA A 12 -2.82 -11.19 12.66
C ALA A 12 -1.85 -10.35 13.52
N ASN A 13 -0.53 -10.46 13.30
CA ASN A 13 0.49 -9.81 14.11
C ASN A 13 1.40 -8.86 13.30
N THR A 14 0.82 -8.12 12.35
CA THR A 14 1.54 -7.15 11.53
C THR A 14 2.12 -5.97 12.32
N GLY A 15 1.61 -5.70 13.53
CA GLY A 15 2.14 -4.69 14.45
C GLY A 15 3.61 -4.93 14.87
N ASN A 16 4.11 -6.17 14.77
CA ASN A 16 5.52 -6.51 15.02
C ASN A 16 6.44 -6.25 13.82
N ILE A 17 5.88 -5.98 12.64
CA ILE A 17 6.64 -5.64 11.45
C ILE A 17 7.10 -4.20 11.55
N GLN A 18 8.37 -4.00 11.85
CA GLN A 18 8.93 -2.66 12.04
C GLN A 18 9.22 -2.00 10.70
N VAL A 19 8.58 -0.86 10.46
CA VAL A 19 8.80 0.01 9.30
C VAL A 19 9.31 1.36 9.78
N ALA A 20 10.48 1.76 9.30
CA ALA A 20 11.05 3.06 9.62
C ALA A 20 10.39 4.16 8.77
N VAL A 21 10.16 5.32 9.37
CA VAL A 21 9.66 6.51 8.68
C VAL A 21 10.61 7.66 8.99
N ALA A 22 11.19 8.25 7.96
CA ALA A 22 12.00 9.44 8.05
C ALA A 22 11.27 10.61 7.38
N ASN A 23 11.07 11.68 8.12
CA ASN A 23 10.47 12.90 7.61
C ASN A 23 11.56 13.95 7.44
N GLU A 24 11.90 14.28 6.18
CA GLU A 24 12.83 15.35 5.80
C GLU A 24 12.07 16.62 5.37
N ASP A 25 10.72 16.57 5.31
CA ASP A 25 9.90 17.67 4.82
C ASP A 25 10.14 18.96 5.64
N LYS A 26 10.34 20.05 4.94
CA LYS A 26 10.57 21.39 5.54
C LYS A 26 9.28 22.20 5.66
N GLY A 27 8.16 21.61 5.26
CA GLY A 27 6.93 22.38 5.11
C GLY A 27 7.02 23.40 3.99
N THR A 28 5.94 24.13 3.80
CA THR A 28 5.87 25.24 2.84
C THR A 28 4.85 26.27 3.28
N THR A 29 4.96 27.47 2.74
CA THR A 29 3.96 28.53 2.93
C THR A 29 3.42 28.96 1.59
N SER A 30 2.11 28.94 1.44
CA SER A 30 1.40 29.36 0.23
C SER A 30 0.34 30.39 0.59
N THR A 31 0.04 31.28 -0.35
CA THR A 31 -1.08 32.23 -0.22
C THR A 31 -2.42 31.52 -0.16
N LEU A 32 -2.52 30.29 -0.72
CA LEU A 32 -3.76 29.51 -0.76
C LEU A 32 -4.05 28.79 0.56
N VAL A 33 -3.03 28.21 1.19
CA VAL A 33 -3.22 27.31 2.35
C VAL A 33 -2.49 27.79 3.61
N GLY A 34 -1.82 28.94 3.54
CA GLY A 34 -0.97 29.40 4.63
C GLY A 34 0.25 28.48 4.81
N HIS A 35 0.62 28.20 6.05
CA HIS A 35 1.71 27.27 6.37
C HIS A 35 1.20 25.82 6.36
N LEU A 36 1.80 24.97 5.51
CA LEU A 36 1.53 23.55 5.42
C LEU A 36 2.80 22.75 5.75
N ASP A 37 2.70 21.82 6.67
CA ASP A 37 3.70 20.79 6.97
C ASP A 37 3.04 19.42 6.85
N ALA A 38 2.88 18.97 5.61
CA ALA A 38 2.20 17.72 5.28
C ALA A 38 3.01 16.51 5.76
N GLY A 39 4.34 16.58 5.76
CA GLY A 39 5.20 15.53 6.27
C GLY A 39 4.99 15.30 7.77
N GLN A 40 4.97 16.36 8.57
CA GLN A 40 4.71 16.25 10.02
C GLN A 40 3.28 15.79 10.32
N GLN A 41 2.30 16.24 9.53
CA GLN A 41 0.93 15.80 9.67
C GLN A 41 0.82 14.28 9.37
N THR A 42 1.46 13.80 8.31
CA THR A 42 1.55 12.38 7.97
C THR A 42 2.18 11.57 9.12
N VAL A 43 3.30 12.02 9.67
CA VAL A 43 3.93 11.39 10.85
C VAL A 43 2.96 11.31 12.03
N ASN A 44 2.22 12.38 12.30
CA ASN A 44 1.26 12.43 13.42
C ASN A 44 0.09 11.44 13.21
N GLN A 45 -0.34 11.24 11.98
CA GLN A 45 -1.36 10.25 11.63
C GLN A 45 -0.82 8.82 11.78
N LEU A 46 0.39 8.56 11.26
CA LEU A 46 1.03 7.24 11.38
C LEU A 46 1.28 6.84 12.84
N LYS A 47 1.56 7.81 13.74
CA LYS A 47 1.67 7.54 15.18
C LYS A 47 0.38 6.97 15.80
N LYS A 48 -0.77 7.27 15.19
CA LYS A 48 -2.08 6.76 15.62
C LYS A 48 -2.46 5.45 14.92
N ASN A 49 -1.72 5.07 13.89
CA ASN A 49 -1.97 3.85 13.12
C ASN A 49 -1.18 2.67 13.73
N HIS A 50 -1.89 1.58 14.04
CA HIS A 50 -1.32 0.39 14.67
C HIS A 50 -1.24 -0.83 13.73
N GLN A 51 -1.45 -0.62 12.43
CA GLN A 51 -1.39 -1.71 11.44
C GLN A 51 0.02 -2.26 11.26
N LEU A 52 1.04 -1.40 11.44
CA LEU A 52 2.46 -1.76 11.38
C LEU A 52 3.19 -1.19 12.60
N GLY A 53 4.38 -1.72 12.87
CA GLY A 53 5.28 -1.23 13.91
C GLY A 53 6.07 0.00 13.45
N TRP A 54 5.43 1.14 13.33
CA TRP A 54 6.04 2.38 12.86
C TRP A 54 7.18 2.85 13.75
N ARG A 55 8.34 3.16 13.16
CA ARG A 55 9.55 3.69 13.83
C ARG A 55 9.96 5.01 13.17
N PHE A 56 9.84 6.10 13.91
CA PHE A 56 10.18 7.43 13.43
C PHE A 56 11.64 7.72 13.78
N VAL A 57 12.50 7.75 12.77
CA VAL A 57 13.95 7.90 12.91
C VAL A 57 14.51 8.80 11.81
N PRO A 58 15.69 9.39 11.98
CA PRO A 58 16.38 10.12 10.90
C PRO A 58 16.64 9.21 9.68
N LYS A 59 16.68 9.80 8.50
CA LYS A 59 16.85 9.12 7.21
C LYS A 59 18.02 8.14 7.22
N GLN A 60 19.18 8.57 7.70
CA GLN A 60 20.36 7.71 7.73
C GLN A 60 20.14 6.44 8.58
N GLN A 61 19.53 6.59 9.76
CA GLN A 61 19.19 5.45 10.63
C GLN A 61 18.12 4.55 10.03
N ALA A 62 17.18 5.13 9.26
CA ALA A 62 16.17 4.36 8.56
C ALA A 62 16.80 3.44 7.51
N ILE A 63 17.70 3.97 6.68
CA ILE A 63 18.41 3.22 5.64
C ILE A 63 19.31 2.14 6.24
N GLU A 64 20.17 2.51 7.19
CA GLU A 64 21.05 1.56 7.89
C GLU A 64 20.26 0.45 8.62
N GLY A 65 19.09 0.81 9.16
CA GLY A 65 18.20 -0.15 9.81
C GLY A 65 17.60 -1.17 8.84
N VAL A 66 17.31 -0.77 7.59
CA VAL A 66 16.88 -1.70 6.55
C VAL A 66 18.03 -2.57 6.07
N GLU A 67 19.22 -2.00 5.84
CA GLU A 67 20.40 -2.74 5.40
C GLU A 67 20.82 -3.80 6.41
N SER A 68 20.77 -3.46 7.71
CA SER A 68 21.10 -4.39 8.80
C SER A 68 19.98 -5.38 9.13
N GLY A 69 18.80 -5.26 8.52
CA GLY A 69 17.64 -6.12 8.81
C GLY A 69 16.90 -5.77 10.09
N LYS A 70 17.20 -4.64 10.73
CA LYS A 70 16.48 -4.14 11.90
C LYS A 70 15.05 -3.69 11.53
N TYR A 71 14.87 -3.10 10.34
CA TYR A 71 13.59 -2.70 9.79
C TYR A 71 13.31 -3.48 8.52
N TYR A 72 12.07 -3.85 8.29
CA TYR A 72 11.62 -4.53 7.07
C TYR A 72 11.62 -3.59 5.86
N ALA A 73 11.27 -2.34 6.09
CA ALA A 73 11.27 -1.29 5.09
C ALA A 73 11.54 0.06 5.75
N ALA A 74 11.95 1.02 4.96
CA ALA A 74 12.00 2.42 5.36
C ALA A 74 11.31 3.30 4.30
N ILE A 75 10.64 4.32 4.79
CA ILE A 75 9.91 5.30 4.01
C ILE A 75 10.49 6.66 4.31
N VAL A 76 10.88 7.38 3.26
CA VAL A 76 11.48 8.71 3.39
C VAL A 76 10.61 9.72 2.65
N LEU A 77 10.07 10.66 3.42
CA LEU A 77 9.39 11.84 2.90
C LEU A 77 10.46 12.88 2.53
N PRO A 78 10.51 13.37 1.28
CA PRO A 78 11.55 14.29 0.83
C PRO A 78 11.38 15.70 1.41
N GLU A 79 12.44 16.51 1.35
CA GLU A 79 12.46 17.87 1.88
C GLU A 79 11.41 18.80 1.27
N ASP A 80 11.06 18.57 0.02
CA ASP A 80 10.13 19.36 -0.78
C ASP A 80 8.72 18.75 -0.85
N PHE A 81 8.40 17.80 0.04
CA PHE A 81 7.14 17.06 0.01
C PHE A 81 5.92 17.98 0.07
N SER A 82 5.85 18.89 1.07
CA SER A 82 4.75 19.86 1.19
C SER A 82 4.66 20.82 0.00
N SER A 83 5.80 21.29 -0.52
CA SER A 83 5.80 22.23 -1.64
C SER A 83 5.34 21.59 -2.94
N ARG A 84 5.74 20.35 -3.22
CA ARG A 84 5.25 19.59 -4.38
C ARG A 84 3.77 19.27 -4.28
N LEU A 85 3.31 18.97 -3.07
CA LEU A 85 1.89 18.71 -2.83
C LEU A 85 1.03 19.91 -3.23
N ILE A 86 1.42 21.13 -2.81
CA ILE A 86 0.76 22.39 -3.24
C ILE A 86 0.92 22.61 -4.74
N GLY A 87 2.11 22.34 -5.30
CA GLY A 87 2.37 22.46 -6.74
C GLY A 87 1.42 21.59 -7.57
N THR A 88 1.11 20.39 -7.11
CA THR A 88 0.16 19.50 -7.77
C THR A 88 -1.25 20.09 -7.81
N VAL A 89 -1.71 20.70 -6.72
CA VAL A 89 -3.05 21.32 -6.64
C VAL A 89 -3.15 22.57 -7.52
N THR A 90 -2.08 23.34 -7.55
CA THR A 90 -2.04 24.58 -8.36
C THR A 90 -1.74 24.30 -9.84
N GLY A 91 -1.54 23.04 -10.23
CA GLY A 91 -1.18 22.64 -11.61
C GLY A 91 0.20 23.14 -12.04
N LYS A 92 1.06 23.56 -11.11
CA LYS A 92 2.36 24.18 -11.37
C LYS A 92 3.56 23.32 -10.96
N GLY A 93 3.36 22.04 -10.59
CA GLY A 93 4.48 21.22 -10.11
C GLY A 93 4.30 19.74 -10.35
N ASP A 94 5.41 19.00 -10.20
CA ASP A 94 5.43 17.54 -10.24
C ASP A 94 4.78 16.96 -8.97
N ARG A 95 4.24 15.75 -9.09
CA ARG A 95 3.69 15.03 -7.94
C ARG A 95 4.78 14.77 -6.90
N PRO A 96 4.45 14.87 -5.60
CA PRO A 96 5.39 14.47 -4.56
C PRO A 96 5.75 12.99 -4.73
N SER A 97 7.02 12.67 -4.57
CA SER A 97 7.51 11.30 -4.62
C SER A 97 8.00 10.88 -3.25
N ILE A 98 7.62 9.70 -2.80
CA ILE A 98 8.09 9.09 -1.56
C ILE A 98 9.12 8.04 -1.93
N THR A 99 10.23 7.98 -1.19
CA THR A 99 11.26 6.98 -1.43
C THR A 99 11.08 5.81 -0.47
N TYR A 100 11.03 4.59 -1.03
CA TYR A 100 10.95 3.34 -0.29
C TYR A 100 12.27 2.59 -0.35
N TYR A 101 12.74 2.12 0.79
CA TYR A 101 13.89 1.23 0.92
C TYR A 101 13.41 -0.10 1.45
N ILE A 102 13.81 -1.20 0.80
CA ILE A 102 13.40 -2.57 1.14
C ILE A 102 14.63 -3.47 1.14
N ASN A 103 14.72 -4.38 2.09
CA ASN A 103 15.73 -5.42 2.10
C ASN A 103 15.16 -6.71 1.51
N GLU A 104 15.28 -6.86 0.19
CA GLU A 104 14.78 -8.03 -0.54
C GLU A 104 15.51 -9.33 -0.17
N LYS A 105 16.74 -9.21 0.36
CA LYS A 105 17.56 -10.39 0.71
C LYS A 105 17.09 -11.11 1.96
N LEU A 106 16.38 -10.42 2.83
CA LEU A 106 15.98 -10.96 4.13
C LEU A 106 14.56 -11.50 4.17
N ASN A 107 13.70 -11.21 3.19
CA ASN A 107 12.30 -11.59 3.34
C ASN A 107 11.51 -11.72 2.04
N ALA A 108 10.98 -12.90 1.77
CA ALA A 108 10.03 -13.15 0.67
C ALA A 108 8.66 -12.44 0.88
N ILE A 109 8.40 -11.92 2.08
CA ILE A 109 7.15 -11.21 2.45
C ILE A 109 7.30 -9.69 2.29
N ALA A 110 8.52 -9.18 2.10
CA ALA A 110 8.82 -7.76 1.98
C ALA A 110 7.94 -7.02 0.94
N PRO A 111 7.66 -7.55 -0.27
CA PRO A 111 6.82 -6.86 -1.24
C PRO A 111 5.42 -6.56 -0.73
N LYS A 112 4.81 -7.51 0.00
CA LYS A 112 3.44 -7.34 0.53
C LYS A 112 3.37 -6.33 1.68
N ILE A 113 4.39 -6.27 2.51
CA ILE A 113 4.51 -5.31 3.62
C ILE A 113 4.72 -3.90 3.09
N THR A 114 5.56 -3.77 2.06
CA THR A 114 5.80 -2.49 1.40
C THR A 114 4.53 -1.96 0.75
N ASP A 115 3.77 -2.83 0.11
CA ASP A 115 2.50 -2.47 -0.52
C ASP A 115 1.48 -1.97 0.51
N THR A 116 1.33 -2.65 1.65
CA THR A 116 0.48 -2.20 2.76
C THR A 116 0.98 -0.89 3.37
N GLY A 117 2.28 -0.76 3.60
CA GLY A 117 2.88 0.47 4.14
C GLY A 117 2.74 1.65 3.20
N ALA A 118 3.00 1.44 1.90
CA ALA A 118 2.82 2.45 0.87
C ALA A 118 1.36 2.91 0.78
N THR A 119 0.43 1.97 0.73
CA THR A 119 -1.02 2.29 0.67
C THR A 119 -1.47 3.06 1.90
N THR A 120 -1.06 2.66 3.10
CA THR A 120 -1.40 3.35 4.34
C THR A 120 -0.90 4.79 4.33
N ILE A 121 0.32 5.02 3.83
CA ILE A 121 0.88 6.39 3.73
C ILE A 121 0.18 7.19 2.66
N ASP A 122 -0.08 6.64 1.50
CA ASP A 122 -0.81 7.33 0.43
C ASP A 122 -2.22 7.74 0.90
N GLU A 123 -2.91 6.88 1.66
CA GLU A 123 -4.21 7.19 2.26
C GLU A 123 -4.11 8.32 3.30
N GLN A 124 -3.10 8.28 4.17
CA GLN A 124 -2.90 9.30 5.19
C GLN A 124 -2.53 10.67 4.58
N ILE A 125 -1.65 10.67 3.57
CA ILE A 125 -1.26 11.86 2.83
C ILE A 125 -2.48 12.49 2.16
N ASN A 126 -3.27 11.67 1.47
CA ASN A 126 -4.42 12.15 0.74
C ASN A 126 -5.49 12.71 1.68
N THR A 127 -5.81 12.02 2.79
CA THR A 127 -6.74 12.52 3.81
C THR A 127 -6.24 13.83 4.45
N THR A 128 -4.97 13.88 4.80
CA THR A 128 -4.35 15.07 5.38
C THR A 128 -4.39 16.24 4.41
N PHE A 129 -4.09 15.97 3.13
CA PHE A 129 -4.08 16.98 2.10
C PHE A 129 -5.48 17.55 1.82
N VAL A 130 -6.47 16.67 1.61
CA VAL A 130 -7.86 17.10 1.38
C VAL A 130 -8.37 17.93 2.54
N SER A 131 -8.12 17.51 3.78
CA SER A 131 -8.52 18.27 4.97
C SER A 131 -7.82 19.64 5.05
N SER A 132 -6.52 19.69 4.79
CA SER A 132 -5.75 20.95 4.87
C SER A 132 -6.17 21.94 3.79
N VAL A 133 -6.46 21.47 2.58
CA VAL A 133 -6.97 22.33 1.49
C VAL A 133 -8.38 22.80 1.80
N ALA A 134 -9.26 21.93 2.29
CA ALA A 134 -10.62 22.30 2.67
C ALA A 134 -10.64 23.35 3.80
N ASP A 135 -9.81 23.17 4.83
CA ASP A 135 -9.69 24.12 5.94
C ASP A 135 -9.15 25.49 5.47
N ALA A 136 -8.16 25.47 4.57
CA ALA A 136 -7.57 26.70 4.04
C ALA A 136 -8.55 27.47 3.16
N VAL A 137 -9.26 26.79 2.27
CA VAL A 137 -10.31 27.39 1.42
C VAL A 137 -11.44 27.94 2.29
N ALA A 138 -11.89 27.18 3.30
CA ALA A 138 -12.93 27.64 4.22
C ALA A 138 -12.51 28.89 5.01
N LYS A 139 -11.22 29.00 5.41
CA LYS A 139 -10.67 30.16 6.10
C LYS A 139 -10.60 31.39 5.18
N GLU A 140 -10.04 31.24 3.98
CA GLU A 140 -9.93 32.31 2.97
C GLU A 140 -11.31 32.88 2.62
N VAL A 141 -12.27 31.98 2.41
CA VAL A 141 -13.68 32.38 2.12
C VAL A 141 -14.30 33.09 3.30
N LYS A 142 -14.04 32.66 4.53
CA LYS A 142 -14.56 33.30 5.75
C LYS A 142 -13.96 34.70 5.96
N GLU A 143 -12.68 34.88 5.68
CA GLU A 143 -11.99 36.17 5.76
C GLU A 143 -12.48 37.13 4.64
N ALA A 144 -12.62 36.64 3.40
CA ALA A 144 -13.17 37.42 2.30
C ALA A 144 -14.66 37.77 2.49
N ALA A 145 -15.44 36.94 3.20
CA ALA A 145 -16.86 37.19 3.49
C ALA A 145 -17.11 38.31 4.52
N GLY A 146 -16.08 38.77 5.23
CA GLY A 146 -16.19 39.87 6.19
C GLY A 146 -16.45 41.24 5.56
N GLU A 147 -16.18 41.44 4.27
CA GLU A 147 -16.16 42.76 3.61
C GLU A 147 -17.13 42.97 2.44
N THR A 148 -17.99 41.99 2.06
CA THR A 148 -18.74 42.06 0.81
C THR A 148 -20.27 41.94 0.92
N THR A 149 -20.98 42.67 0.05
CA THR A 149 -22.45 42.74 -0.11
C THR A 149 -23.10 41.38 -0.46
N GLY A 150 -24.39 41.21 -0.12
CA GLY A 150 -25.16 39.99 -0.11
C GLY A 150 -25.11 39.07 -1.36
N SER A 151 -24.96 39.60 -2.57
CA SER A 151 -24.89 38.79 -3.82
C SER A 151 -23.57 38.03 -3.97
N VAL A 152 -22.48 38.56 -3.42
CA VAL A 152 -21.17 37.86 -3.40
C VAL A 152 -21.16 36.73 -2.35
N LYS A 153 -21.89 36.91 -1.23
CA LYS A 153 -22.07 35.86 -0.22
C LYS A 153 -22.81 34.64 -0.74
N SER A 154 -23.81 34.85 -1.61
CA SER A 154 -24.52 33.72 -2.24
C SER A 154 -23.62 32.95 -3.20
N ALA A 155 -22.90 33.66 -4.09
CA ALA A 155 -21.96 33.02 -5.01
C ALA A 155 -20.80 32.28 -4.29
N GLN A 156 -20.32 32.83 -3.17
CA GLN A 156 -19.32 32.15 -2.32
C GLN A 156 -19.88 30.90 -1.65
N SER A 157 -21.13 30.95 -1.16
CA SER A 157 -21.78 29.76 -0.58
C SER A 157 -21.95 28.65 -1.62
N ASP A 158 -22.33 29.00 -2.85
CA ASP A 158 -22.48 28.04 -3.94
C ASP A 158 -21.14 27.39 -4.29
N VAL A 159 -20.06 28.17 -4.40
CA VAL A 159 -18.71 27.63 -4.64
C VAL A 159 -18.24 26.72 -3.50
N ILE A 160 -18.54 27.06 -2.24
CA ILE A 160 -18.19 26.19 -1.09
C ILE A 160 -18.96 24.88 -1.16
N ASN A 161 -20.24 24.93 -1.48
CA ASN A 161 -21.07 23.74 -1.60
C ASN A 161 -20.57 22.86 -2.76
N ASP A 162 -20.26 23.43 -3.92
CA ASP A 162 -19.71 22.70 -5.07
C ASP A 162 -18.36 22.05 -4.76
N LEU A 163 -17.49 22.76 -4.04
CA LEU A 163 -16.20 22.21 -3.57
C LEU A 163 -16.41 21.08 -2.56
N THR A 164 -17.35 21.23 -1.63
CA THR A 164 -17.68 20.20 -0.64
C THR A 164 -18.23 18.95 -1.34
N ASP A 165 -19.10 19.12 -2.31
CA ASP A 165 -19.64 18.02 -3.11
C ASP A 165 -18.55 17.34 -3.94
N THR A 166 -17.62 18.11 -4.50
CA THR A 166 -16.46 17.57 -5.22
C THR A 166 -15.55 16.76 -4.27
N ILE A 167 -15.31 17.24 -3.06
CA ILE A 167 -14.55 16.50 -2.03
C ILE A 167 -15.24 15.19 -1.69
N ASN A 168 -16.55 15.20 -1.44
CA ASN A 168 -17.31 13.99 -1.14
C ASN A 168 -17.30 12.98 -2.32
N GLN A 169 -17.34 13.48 -3.56
CA GLN A 169 -17.21 12.63 -4.75
C GLN A 169 -15.81 12.01 -4.85
N LEU A 170 -14.74 12.77 -4.55
CA LEU A 170 -13.39 12.27 -4.53
C LEU A 170 -13.20 11.20 -3.45
N GLU A 171 -13.75 11.38 -2.26
CA GLU A 171 -13.75 10.37 -1.19
C GLU A 171 -14.46 9.08 -1.64
N THR A 172 -15.59 9.22 -2.35
CA THR A 172 -16.32 8.07 -2.92
C THR A 172 -15.46 7.32 -3.95
N VAL A 173 -14.81 8.05 -4.86
CA VAL A 173 -13.93 7.46 -5.88
C VAL A 173 -12.74 6.76 -5.20
N GLN A 174 -12.17 7.36 -4.19
CA GLN A 174 -11.08 6.74 -3.41
C GLN A 174 -11.53 5.44 -2.74
N GLN A 175 -12.75 5.42 -2.16
CA GLN A 175 -13.28 4.20 -1.58
C GLN A 175 -13.47 3.12 -2.65
N GLN A 176 -14.01 3.46 -3.81
CA GLN A 176 -14.16 2.54 -4.94
C GLN A 176 -12.81 1.99 -5.44
N LEU A 177 -11.76 2.81 -5.46
CA LEU A 177 -10.41 2.36 -5.81
C LEU A 177 -9.85 1.39 -4.77
N ARG A 178 -10.07 1.63 -3.47
CA ARG A 178 -9.70 0.69 -2.40
C ARG A 178 -10.41 -0.64 -2.55
N ASP A 179 -11.72 -0.62 -2.82
CA ASP A 179 -12.53 -1.83 -3.00
C ASP A 179 -12.10 -2.61 -4.25
N THR A 180 -11.79 -1.91 -5.34
CA THR A 180 -11.26 -2.50 -6.57
C THR A 180 -9.91 -3.16 -6.32
N ARG A 181 -9.01 -2.49 -5.58
CA ARG A 181 -7.72 -3.04 -5.19
C ARG A 181 -7.88 -4.30 -4.34
N SER A 182 -8.74 -4.25 -3.32
CA SER A 182 -9.04 -5.44 -2.49
C SER A 182 -9.57 -6.62 -3.33
N THR A 183 -10.37 -6.33 -4.34
CA THR A 183 -10.88 -7.35 -5.27
C THR A 183 -9.76 -7.93 -6.13
N LEU A 184 -8.85 -7.10 -6.62
CA LEU A 184 -7.68 -7.54 -7.38
C LEU A 184 -6.74 -8.41 -6.53
N ASP A 185 -6.50 -8.04 -5.28
CA ASP A 185 -5.68 -8.82 -4.35
C ASP A 185 -6.28 -10.21 -4.08
N LYS A 186 -7.62 -10.29 -3.93
CA LYS A 186 -8.33 -11.58 -3.82
C LYS A 186 -8.22 -12.40 -5.09
N ALA A 187 -8.34 -11.77 -6.26
CA ALA A 187 -8.18 -12.44 -7.55
C ALA A 187 -6.75 -12.99 -7.73
N LEU A 188 -5.73 -12.23 -7.36
CA LEU A 188 -4.33 -12.68 -7.36
C LEU A 188 -4.13 -13.89 -6.46
N THR A 189 -4.68 -13.87 -5.24
CA THR A 189 -4.62 -15.00 -4.31
C THR A 189 -5.28 -16.24 -4.90
N THR A 190 -6.41 -16.08 -5.61
CA THR A 190 -7.10 -17.17 -6.28
C THR A 190 -6.27 -17.75 -7.43
N ILE A 191 -5.62 -16.89 -8.22
CA ILE A 191 -4.72 -17.29 -9.31
C ILE A 191 -3.52 -18.05 -8.77
N ASP A 192 -2.91 -17.61 -7.68
CA ASP A 192 -1.79 -18.30 -7.04
C ASP A 192 -2.20 -19.67 -6.51
N SER A 193 -3.39 -19.80 -5.92
CA SER A 193 -3.95 -21.06 -5.48
C SER A 193 -4.19 -22.02 -6.65
N ALA A 194 -4.75 -21.52 -7.75
CA ALA A 194 -4.95 -22.30 -8.97
C ALA A 194 -3.63 -22.75 -9.60
N LYS A 195 -2.61 -21.89 -9.59
CA LYS A 195 -1.26 -22.21 -10.04
C LYS A 195 -0.66 -23.35 -9.21
N GLN A 196 -0.77 -23.29 -7.88
CA GLN A 196 -0.28 -24.36 -7.01
C GLN A 196 -1.01 -25.70 -7.27
N SER A 197 -2.33 -25.63 -7.45
CA SER A 197 -3.12 -26.82 -7.79
C SER A 197 -2.69 -27.43 -9.12
N ASN A 198 -2.41 -26.61 -10.14
CA ASN A 198 -1.93 -27.07 -11.44
C ASN A 198 -0.54 -27.71 -11.35
N ILE A 199 0.36 -27.17 -10.51
CA ILE A 199 1.69 -27.77 -10.28
C ILE A 199 1.55 -29.13 -9.60
N ALA A 200 0.68 -29.25 -8.59
CA ALA A 200 0.41 -30.52 -7.92
C ALA A 200 -0.16 -31.55 -8.89
N LEU A 201 -1.12 -31.18 -9.74
CA LEU A 201 -1.70 -32.04 -10.76
C LEU A 201 -0.66 -32.51 -11.79
N ALA A 202 0.22 -31.62 -12.26
CA ALA A 202 1.31 -31.95 -13.15
C ALA A 202 2.26 -33.00 -12.52
N SER A 203 2.54 -32.88 -11.22
CA SER A 203 3.34 -33.88 -10.49
C SER A 203 2.64 -35.23 -10.40
N GLU A 204 1.33 -35.25 -10.11
CA GLU A 204 0.54 -36.49 -10.08
C GLU A 204 0.49 -37.20 -11.46
N ILE A 205 0.32 -36.42 -12.55
CA ILE A 205 0.35 -36.95 -13.91
C ILE A 205 1.72 -37.57 -14.19
N THR A 206 2.82 -36.90 -13.81
CA THR A 206 4.17 -37.43 -13.99
C THR A 206 4.37 -38.75 -13.23
N ASN A 207 3.94 -38.83 -11.98
CA ASN A 207 4.00 -40.06 -11.19
C ASN A 207 3.14 -41.20 -11.77
N SER A 208 1.97 -40.84 -12.30
CA SER A 208 1.09 -41.82 -12.96
C SER A 208 1.72 -42.37 -14.24
N LEU A 209 2.36 -41.53 -15.05
CA LEU A 209 3.10 -41.95 -16.25
C LEU A 209 4.28 -42.86 -15.90
N ASP A 210 5.03 -42.58 -14.85
CA ASP A 210 6.11 -43.47 -14.36
C ASP A 210 5.56 -44.85 -13.95
N THR A 211 4.42 -44.84 -13.24
CA THR A 211 3.74 -46.10 -12.84
C THR A 211 3.28 -46.94 -14.06
N VAL A 212 2.68 -46.28 -15.07
CA VAL A 212 2.28 -46.92 -16.32
C VAL A 212 3.49 -47.45 -17.07
N GLY A 213 4.59 -46.70 -17.11
CA GLY A 213 5.86 -47.16 -17.69
C GLY A 213 6.37 -48.44 -17.04
N LYS A 214 6.45 -48.48 -15.72
CA LYS A 214 6.87 -49.65 -14.94
C LYS A 214 5.96 -50.87 -15.18
N ALA A 215 4.64 -50.66 -15.28
CA ALA A 215 3.69 -51.72 -15.59
C ALA A 215 3.88 -52.25 -17.01
N SER A 216 4.18 -51.41 -17.99
CA SER A 216 4.50 -51.79 -19.37
C SER A 216 5.78 -52.65 -19.45
N ASP A 217 6.82 -52.24 -18.71
CA ASP A 217 8.08 -53.00 -18.65
C ASP A 217 7.87 -54.39 -18.06
N LEU A 218 7.09 -54.49 -16.97
CA LEU A 218 6.76 -55.75 -16.33
C LEU A 218 5.96 -56.67 -17.25
N LEU A 219 5.00 -56.12 -18.01
CA LEU A 219 4.24 -56.88 -19.02
C LEU A 219 5.15 -57.40 -20.13
N SER A 220 6.09 -56.60 -20.60
CA SER A 220 7.06 -56.99 -21.62
C SER A 220 7.97 -58.11 -21.12
N GLU A 221 8.43 -58.05 -19.89
CA GLU A 221 9.24 -59.07 -19.25
C GLU A 221 8.47 -60.39 -19.08
N THR A 222 7.21 -60.31 -18.61
CA THR A 222 6.31 -61.44 -18.45
C THR A 222 6.06 -62.13 -19.79
N ARG A 223 5.85 -61.37 -20.85
CA ARG A 223 5.67 -61.90 -22.22
C ARG A 223 6.93 -62.60 -22.65
N THR A 224 8.11 -62.05 -22.50
CA THR A 224 9.38 -62.65 -22.87
C THR A 224 9.62 -63.96 -22.11
N GLN A 225 9.24 -64.03 -20.84
CA GLN A 225 9.33 -65.29 -20.06
C GLN A 225 8.37 -66.34 -20.58
N THR A 226 7.13 -65.97 -20.91
CA THR A 226 6.13 -66.93 -21.46
C THR A 226 6.58 -67.50 -22.79
N GLU A 227 7.18 -66.70 -23.68
CA GLU A 227 7.73 -67.14 -24.97
C GLU A 227 8.92 -68.08 -24.81
N ARG A 228 9.61 -68.08 -23.68
CA ARG A 228 10.70 -69.03 -23.38
C ARG A 228 10.21 -70.43 -22.93
N PHE A 229 8.98 -70.54 -22.49
CA PHE A 229 8.38 -71.77 -21.98
C PHE A 229 7.44 -72.44 -22.99
N SER A 230 7.20 -71.84 -24.14
CA SER A 230 6.45 -72.43 -25.28
C SER A 230 7.41 -72.94 -26.36
#